data_58c0a5942a52490731c36f3a792bcf49
#
_entry.id   58c0a5942a52490731c36f3a792bcf49
#
_cell.length_a   1.000
_cell.length_b   1.000
_cell.length_c   1.000
_cell.angle_alpha   90.00
_cell.angle_beta   90.00
_cell.angle_gamma   90.00
#
_symmetry.space_group_name_H-M   'P 1'
#
loop_
_entity.id
_entity.type
_entity.pdbx_description
1 polymer ?
#
loop_
_entity_poly.entity_id
_entity_poly.type
_entity_poly.pdbx_seq_one_letter_code
_entity_poly.pdbx_strand_id
1 'polypeptide(L)'
;MIVGDSPGIKENQFLATKKSYGDFELRLEFRLREGEGNSGVQFRSRRVEGKSEVSGYQADIGQAYWGCLYDESRRNKILVQAPPELEDSLHKDGWNEYVIRARGAAITLTLNGIKTVDYREMDDSIPREGIIALQVHAGGRLRIEFRNLRIRELE
;
A
#
# COMPACT_ATOMS: atom_id res chain seq x y z
N MET A 1 2.06 -4.52 -17.10
CA MET A 1 2.90 -3.92 -16.04
C MET A 1 2.54 -2.45 -15.90
N ILE A 2 2.40 -1.98 -14.67
CA ILE A 2 2.15 -0.57 -14.35
C ILE A 2 3.46 0.02 -13.84
N VAL A 3 3.83 1.19 -14.32
CA VAL A 3 5.11 1.84 -13.95
C VAL A 3 4.84 3.24 -13.43
N GLY A 4 5.31 3.53 -12.22
CA GLY A 4 5.47 4.87 -11.71
C GLY A 4 6.94 5.28 -11.83
N ASP A 5 7.23 6.23 -12.69
CA ASP A 5 8.59 6.74 -12.90
C ASP A 5 8.58 8.25 -12.73
N SER A 6 9.34 8.73 -11.76
CA SER A 6 9.36 10.13 -11.37
C SER A 6 10.80 10.62 -11.19
N PRO A 7 11.17 11.76 -11.83
CA PRO A 7 12.47 12.39 -11.59
C PRO A 7 12.55 13.10 -10.23
N GLY A 8 11.42 13.17 -9.55
CA GLY A 8 11.18 13.91 -8.32
C GLY A 8 9.96 14.81 -8.48
N ILE A 9 9.02 14.71 -7.53
CA ILE A 9 7.77 15.47 -7.52
C ILE A 9 7.54 16.10 -6.15
N LYS A 10 6.77 17.19 -6.13
CA LYS A 10 6.50 17.94 -4.88
C LYS A 10 5.35 17.37 -4.08
N GLU A 11 4.42 16.67 -4.74
CA GLU A 11 3.22 16.12 -4.12
C GLU A 11 3.05 14.67 -4.53
N ASN A 12 2.51 13.86 -3.63
CA ASN A 12 2.17 12.46 -3.92
C ASN A 12 1.20 12.35 -5.10
N GLN A 13 1.42 11.36 -5.96
CA GLN A 13 0.54 11.02 -7.07
C GLN A 13 0.05 9.58 -6.91
N PHE A 14 -1.18 9.33 -7.37
CA PHE A 14 -1.82 8.04 -7.23
C PHE A 14 -2.53 7.61 -8.51
N LEU A 15 -2.33 6.36 -8.90
CA LEU A 15 -3.18 5.68 -9.87
C LEU A 15 -4.22 4.87 -9.12
N ALA A 16 -5.49 5.24 -9.24
CA ALA A 16 -6.56 4.65 -8.45
C ALA A 16 -7.56 3.88 -9.30
N THR A 17 -8.17 2.86 -8.69
CA THR A 17 -9.33 2.16 -9.27
C THR A 17 -10.53 3.10 -9.38
N LYS A 18 -11.39 2.84 -10.37
CA LYS A 18 -12.69 3.51 -10.48
C LYS A 18 -13.72 2.88 -9.53
N LYS A 19 -13.58 1.59 -9.29
CA LYS A 19 -14.45 0.80 -8.39
C LYS A 19 -13.92 0.86 -6.97
N SER A 20 -14.83 0.92 -6.01
CA SER A 20 -14.55 0.70 -4.58
C SER A 20 -14.66 -0.78 -4.24
N TYR A 21 -13.89 -1.19 -3.21
CA TYR A 21 -13.89 -2.55 -2.68
C TYR A 21 -14.06 -2.52 -1.17
N GLY A 22 -14.89 -3.41 -0.65
CA GLY A 22 -15.12 -3.60 0.78
C GLY A 22 -14.27 -4.71 1.36
N ASP A 23 -14.79 -5.94 1.33
CA ASP A 23 -14.08 -7.13 1.73
C ASP A 23 -13.38 -7.75 0.50
N PHE A 24 -12.07 -7.89 0.55
CA PHE A 24 -11.28 -8.35 -0.61
C PHE A 24 -9.96 -8.99 -0.19
N GLU A 25 -9.38 -9.71 -1.15
CA GLU A 25 -7.98 -10.11 -1.15
C GLU A 25 -7.34 -9.61 -2.45
N LEU A 26 -6.32 -8.78 -2.32
CA LEU A 26 -5.51 -8.27 -3.41
C LEU A 26 -4.13 -8.92 -3.38
N ARG A 27 -3.72 -9.49 -4.50
CA ARG A 27 -2.37 -10.00 -4.71
C ARG A 27 -1.71 -9.22 -5.83
N LEU A 28 -0.47 -8.84 -5.63
CA LEU A 28 0.34 -8.17 -6.63
C LEU A 28 1.82 -8.42 -6.40
N GLU A 29 2.61 -8.18 -7.44
CA GLU A 29 4.05 -8.10 -7.32
C GLU A 29 4.49 -6.67 -7.59
N PHE A 30 5.49 -6.22 -6.86
CA PHE A 30 6.10 -4.90 -7.06
C PHE A 30 7.61 -4.98 -7.04
N ARG A 31 8.24 -4.01 -7.70
CA ARG A 31 9.69 -3.83 -7.70
C ARG A 31 10.02 -2.36 -7.54
N LEU A 32 10.70 -2.03 -6.44
CA LEU A 32 11.23 -0.70 -6.18
C LEU A 32 12.66 -0.65 -6.73
N ARG A 33 12.85 0.05 -7.84
CA ARG A 33 14.14 0.08 -8.52
C ARG A 33 15.20 0.76 -7.66
N GLU A 34 16.40 0.15 -7.63
CA GLU A 34 17.52 0.56 -6.79
C GLU A 34 17.22 0.47 -5.28
N GLY A 35 16.04 -0.06 -4.92
CA GLY A 35 15.60 -0.18 -3.52
C GLY A 35 15.39 1.15 -2.81
N GLU A 36 15.33 2.24 -3.56
CA GLU A 36 15.26 3.60 -3.01
C GLU A 36 13.90 4.25 -3.24
N GLY A 37 13.54 5.16 -2.34
CA GLY A 37 12.28 5.90 -2.39
C GLY A 37 11.17 5.24 -1.58
N ASN A 38 9.98 5.78 -1.74
CA ASN A 38 8.77 5.35 -1.03
C ASN A 38 7.61 5.23 -1.99
N SER A 39 6.83 4.18 -1.81
CA SER A 39 5.60 3.92 -2.52
C SER A 39 4.65 3.18 -1.59
N GLY A 40 3.54 2.71 -2.11
CA GLY A 40 2.59 1.92 -1.34
C GLY A 40 1.34 1.60 -2.14
N VAL A 41 0.56 0.71 -1.56
CA VAL A 41 -0.75 0.32 -2.07
C VAL A 41 -1.79 0.76 -1.07
N GLN A 42 -2.55 1.81 -1.41
CA GLN A 42 -3.68 2.22 -0.58
C GLN A 42 -4.91 1.37 -0.87
N PHE A 43 -5.73 1.17 0.14
CA PHE A 43 -6.99 0.44 0.04
C PHE A 43 -8.01 0.99 1.03
N ARG A 44 -9.29 0.71 0.78
CA ARG A 44 -10.40 1.29 1.54
C ARG A 44 -10.24 2.81 1.70
N SER A 45 -9.81 3.44 0.64
CA SER A 45 -9.36 4.83 0.63
C SER A 45 -10.27 5.70 -0.23
N ARG A 46 -10.09 7.01 -0.13
CA ARG A 46 -10.80 7.99 -0.95
C ARG A 46 -9.89 9.14 -1.33
N ARG A 47 -10.14 9.72 -2.49
CA ARG A 47 -9.46 10.95 -2.88
C ARG A 47 -9.85 12.11 -1.98
N VAL A 48 -8.89 12.95 -1.67
CA VAL A 48 -9.12 14.20 -0.94
C VAL A 48 -9.45 15.29 -1.95
N GLU A 49 -10.63 15.92 -1.78
CA GLU A 49 -11.09 16.95 -2.70
C GLU A 49 -10.10 18.12 -2.78
N GLY A 50 -9.81 18.56 -4.01
CA GLY A 50 -8.89 19.67 -4.29
C GLY A 50 -7.42 19.39 -4.03
N LYS A 51 -7.04 18.13 -3.77
CA LYS A 51 -5.66 17.70 -3.52
C LYS A 51 -5.29 16.47 -4.36
N SER A 52 -3.98 16.24 -4.52
CA SER A 52 -3.47 15.01 -5.12
C SER A 52 -3.51 13.82 -4.14
N GLU A 53 -3.77 14.07 -2.87
CA GLU A 53 -3.76 13.07 -1.79
C GLU A 53 -4.92 12.08 -1.89
N VAL A 54 -4.66 10.88 -1.39
CA VAL A 54 -5.64 9.81 -1.15
C VAL A 54 -5.57 9.43 0.33
N SER A 55 -6.72 9.43 1.00
CA SER A 55 -6.84 9.19 2.44
C SER A 55 -7.28 7.78 2.73
N GLY A 56 -6.54 7.05 3.54
CA GLY A 56 -6.89 5.71 4.00
C GLY A 56 -5.69 4.83 4.33
N TYR A 57 -5.96 3.54 4.50
CA TYR A 57 -4.90 2.56 4.79
C TYR A 57 -3.92 2.42 3.64
N GLN A 58 -2.65 2.25 3.97
CA GLN A 58 -1.58 2.00 3.00
C GLN A 58 -0.73 0.81 3.43
N ALA A 59 -0.62 -0.17 2.55
CA ALA A 59 0.39 -1.21 2.62
C ALA A 59 1.68 -0.60 2.05
N ASP A 60 2.61 -0.29 2.92
CA ASP A 60 3.74 0.59 2.60
C ASP A 60 4.91 -0.16 1.96
N ILE A 61 5.67 0.57 1.14
CA ILE A 61 6.81 0.07 0.37
C ILE A 61 7.95 1.07 0.47
N GLY A 62 9.12 0.59 0.85
CA GLY A 62 10.36 1.36 0.80
C GLY A 62 10.75 2.07 2.09
N GLN A 63 11.96 2.59 2.14
CA GLN A 63 12.55 3.29 3.28
C GLN A 63 12.41 2.49 4.60
N ALA A 64 11.99 3.12 5.67
CA ALA A 64 11.74 2.48 6.97
C ALA A 64 10.33 1.86 7.08
N TYR A 65 9.56 1.82 5.99
CA TYR A 65 8.13 1.49 6.01
C TYR A 65 7.77 0.14 5.36
N TRP A 66 8.75 -0.62 4.88
CA TRP A 66 8.48 -1.92 4.25
C TRP A 66 7.54 -2.79 5.07
N GLY A 67 6.43 -3.17 4.46
CA GLY A 67 5.47 -4.09 5.08
C GLY A 67 4.60 -3.51 6.19
N CYS A 68 4.74 -2.23 6.51
CA CYS A 68 3.91 -1.55 7.51
C CYS A 68 2.49 -1.31 7.03
N LEU A 69 1.56 -1.21 7.96
CA LEU A 69 0.25 -0.60 7.73
C LEU A 69 0.31 0.85 8.22
N TYR A 70 0.20 1.78 7.28
CA TYR A 70 0.15 3.22 7.54
C TYR A 70 -1.25 3.76 7.29
N ASP A 71 -1.61 4.84 7.96
CA ASP A 71 -2.90 5.52 7.77
C ASP A 71 -2.69 6.90 7.14
N GLU A 72 -2.66 6.92 5.80
CA GLU A 72 -2.26 8.08 5.00
C GLU A 72 -3.36 9.15 4.95
N SER A 73 -2.93 10.42 5.14
CA SER A 73 -3.82 11.60 5.06
C SER A 73 -5.08 11.51 5.92
N ARG A 74 -5.05 10.70 6.98
CA ARG A 74 -6.12 10.55 7.97
C ARG A 74 -5.54 10.62 9.38
N ARG A 75 -5.04 9.52 9.96
CA ARG A 75 -4.36 9.54 11.27
C ARG A 75 -2.86 9.86 11.16
N ASN A 76 -2.28 9.73 9.98
CA ASN A 76 -0.88 10.06 9.64
C ASN A 76 0.12 9.37 10.56
N LYS A 77 -0.04 8.08 10.74
CA LYS A 77 0.84 7.26 11.58
C LYS A 77 0.91 5.81 11.11
N ILE A 78 1.99 5.13 11.49
CA ILE A 78 2.08 3.68 11.39
C ILE A 78 1.11 3.06 12.40
N LEU A 79 0.17 2.26 11.91
CA LEU A 79 -0.75 1.50 12.76
C LEU A 79 -0.09 0.21 13.26
N VAL A 80 0.64 -0.47 12.38
CA VAL A 80 1.40 -1.68 12.70
C VAL A 80 2.75 -1.65 12.00
N GLN A 81 3.81 -1.83 12.77
CA GLN A 81 5.17 -1.99 12.25
C GLN A 81 5.38 -3.42 11.77
N ALA A 82 6.11 -3.59 10.66
CA ALA A 82 6.49 -4.92 10.20
C ALA A 82 7.50 -5.57 11.17
N PRO A 83 7.50 -6.91 11.29
CA PRO A 83 8.45 -7.61 12.14
C PRO A 83 9.86 -7.56 11.52
N PRO A 84 10.93 -7.61 12.35
CA PRO A 84 12.31 -7.51 11.87
C PRO A 84 12.71 -8.65 10.94
N GLU A 85 12.07 -9.82 11.03
CA GLU A 85 12.31 -10.98 10.16
C GLU A 85 12.04 -10.69 8.67
N LEU A 86 11.27 -9.64 8.38
CA LEU A 86 10.99 -9.25 7.01
C LEU A 86 12.24 -8.86 6.24
N GLU A 87 13.21 -8.24 6.89
CA GLU A 87 14.42 -7.68 6.23
C GLU A 87 15.16 -8.73 5.39
N ASP A 88 15.27 -9.95 5.89
CA ASP A 88 15.97 -11.05 5.20
C ASP A 88 15.21 -11.58 3.98
N SER A 89 13.93 -11.26 3.86
CA SER A 89 13.04 -11.71 2.80
C SER A 89 12.84 -10.66 1.70
N LEU A 90 13.31 -9.42 1.91
CA LEU A 90 13.12 -8.35 0.96
C LEU A 90 14.05 -8.44 -0.23
N HIS A 91 13.48 -8.27 -1.41
CA HIS A 91 14.23 -8.10 -2.67
C HIS A 91 14.23 -6.60 -3.02
N LYS A 92 15.20 -5.85 -2.47
CA LYS A 92 15.19 -4.37 -2.52
C LYS A 92 15.22 -3.77 -3.93
N ASP A 93 15.79 -4.47 -4.91
CA ASP A 93 15.73 -4.10 -6.34
C ASP A 93 15.09 -5.20 -7.20
N GLY A 94 14.47 -6.16 -6.55
CA GLY A 94 13.81 -7.30 -7.19
C GLY A 94 12.30 -7.27 -6.99
N TRP A 95 11.66 -8.32 -7.51
CA TRP A 95 10.22 -8.50 -7.36
C TRP A 95 9.86 -9.04 -5.98
N ASN A 96 8.89 -8.39 -5.36
CA ASN A 96 8.29 -8.77 -4.07
C ASN A 96 6.81 -9.03 -4.27
N GLU A 97 6.25 -10.00 -3.53
CA GLU A 97 4.82 -10.28 -3.54
C GLU A 97 4.14 -9.67 -2.31
N TYR A 98 3.11 -8.88 -2.54
CA TYR A 98 2.18 -8.42 -1.51
C TYR A 98 0.85 -9.15 -1.59
N VAL A 99 0.36 -9.60 -0.44
CA VAL A 99 -1.03 -10.03 -0.27
C VAL A 99 -1.68 -9.11 0.76
N ILE A 100 -2.69 -8.38 0.33
CA ILE A 100 -3.46 -7.45 1.16
C ILE A 100 -4.85 -8.03 1.29
N ARG A 101 -5.26 -8.34 2.52
CA ARG A 101 -6.59 -8.88 2.81
C ARG A 101 -7.30 -8.01 3.82
N ALA A 102 -8.52 -7.61 3.48
CA ALA A 102 -9.42 -6.88 4.36
C ALA A 102 -10.76 -7.59 4.42
N ARG A 103 -11.22 -7.96 5.61
CA ARG A 103 -12.52 -8.57 5.84
C ARG A 103 -13.15 -8.01 7.11
N GLY A 104 -14.27 -7.30 6.97
CA GLY A 104 -14.84 -6.57 8.10
C GLY A 104 -13.80 -5.63 8.71
N ALA A 105 -13.59 -5.70 10.02
CA ALA A 105 -12.58 -4.91 10.73
C ALA A 105 -11.16 -5.48 10.62
N ALA A 106 -10.99 -6.71 10.12
CA ALA A 106 -9.69 -7.38 10.09
C ALA A 106 -8.92 -7.03 8.82
N ILE A 107 -7.64 -6.66 8.99
CA ILE A 107 -6.70 -6.36 7.91
C ILE A 107 -5.44 -7.18 8.16
N THR A 108 -5.00 -7.92 7.13
CA THR A 108 -3.71 -8.62 7.15
C THR A 108 -2.89 -8.22 5.94
N LEU A 109 -1.59 -8.02 6.16
CA LEU A 109 -0.60 -7.85 5.10
C LEU A 109 0.40 -9.00 5.16
N THR A 110 0.70 -9.55 3.99
CA THR A 110 1.74 -10.57 3.84
C THR A 110 2.68 -10.12 2.73
N LEU A 111 3.96 -10.02 3.05
CA LEU A 111 5.01 -9.61 2.12
C LEU A 111 6.04 -10.73 2.01
N ASN A 112 6.23 -11.25 0.80
CA ASN A 112 7.11 -12.41 0.52
C ASN A 112 6.85 -13.61 1.45
N GLY A 113 5.57 -13.90 1.70
CA GLY A 113 5.15 -15.03 2.56
C GLY A 113 5.21 -14.76 4.07
N ILE A 114 5.71 -13.60 4.49
CA ILE A 114 5.76 -13.20 5.90
C ILE A 114 4.56 -12.33 6.23
N LYS A 115 3.75 -12.73 7.20
CA LYS A 115 2.67 -11.91 7.71
C LYS A 115 3.29 -10.72 8.46
N THR A 116 3.25 -9.54 7.86
CA THR A 116 3.81 -8.32 8.45
C THR A 116 2.82 -7.57 9.31
N VAL A 117 1.53 -7.73 9.03
CA VAL A 117 0.45 -7.04 9.74
C VAL A 117 -0.70 -8.01 10.01
N ASP A 118 -1.16 -7.99 11.25
CA ASP A 118 -2.43 -8.58 11.68
C ASP A 118 -3.13 -7.52 12.56
N TYR A 119 -4.07 -6.81 11.94
CA TYR A 119 -4.67 -5.61 12.53
C TYR A 119 -6.18 -5.73 12.57
N ARG A 120 -6.76 -5.23 13.65
CA ARG A 120 -8.21 -5.08 13.77
C ARG A 120 -8.57 -3.64 14.05
N GLU A 121 -9.34 -3.04 13.14
CA GLU A 121 -9.85 -1.68 13.32
C GLU A 121 -10.93 -1.64 14.38
N MET A 122 -10.66 -0.93 15.46
CA MET A 122 -11.57 -0.78 16.59
C MET A 122 -12.44 0.48 16.50
N ASP A 123 -12.11 1.38 15.59
CA ASP A 123 -12.88 2.60 15.33
C ASP A 123 -13.92 2.32 14.23
N ASP A 124 -15.17 2.15 14.62
CA ASP A 124 -16.27 1.87 13.69
C ASP A 124 -16.60 3.05 12.76
N SER A 125 -16.08 4.25 13.04
CA SER A 125 -16.24 5.41 12.15
C SER A 125 -15.33 5.34 10.91
N ILE A 126 -14.30 4.51 10.93
CA ILE A 126 -13.40 4.31 9.79
C ILE A 126 -14.11 3.50 8.70
N PRO A 127 -14.21 4.02 7.46
CA PRO A 127 -14.88 3.32 6.37
C PRO A 127 -14.22 1.97 6.04
N ARG A 128 -15.07 0.96 5.82
CA ARG A 128 -14.64 -0.40 5.43
C ARG A 128 -14.74 -0.65 3.93
N GLU A 129 -14.91 0.40 3.15
CA GLU A 129 -14.99 0.36 1.69
C GLU A 129 -14.29 1.60 1.10
N GLY A 130 -13.72 1.44 -0.07
CA GLY A 130 -13.07 2.53 -0.79
C GLY A 130 -12.24 2.05 -1.98
N ILE A 131 -11.58 2.98 -2.62
CA ILE A 131 -10.71 2.70 -3.78
C ILE A 131 -9.39 2.05 -3.37
N ILE A 132 -8.75 1.43 -4.34
CA ILE A 132 -7.36 0.97 -4.29
C ILE A 132 -6.53 1.94 -5.11
N ALA A 133 -5.37 2.34 -4.59
CA ALA A 133 -4.51 3.31 -5.26
C ALA A 133 -3.03 2.95 -5.11
N LEU A 134 -2.29 3.06 -6.21
CA LEU A 134 -0.85 2.86 -6.25
C LEU A 134 -0.15 4.21 -6.17
N GLN A 135 0.81 4.35 -5.25
CA GLN A 135 1.45 5.61 -4.93
C GLN A 135 2.78 5.81 -5.67
N VAL A 136 2.99 7.05 -6.13
CA VAL A 136 4.32 7.63 -6.38
C VAL A 136 4.51 8.72 -5.33
N HIS A 137 5.42 8.48 -4.38
CA HIS A 137 5.65 9.39 -3.26
C HIS A 137 6.42 10.64 -3.70
N ALA A 138 6.07 11.78 -3.11
CA ALA A 138 6.80 13.03 -3.25
C ALA A 138 8.25 12.88 -2.75
N GLY A 139 9.16 13.65 -3.32
CA GLY A 139 10.57 13.62 -2.96
C GLY A 139 11.47 13.42 -4.16
N GLY A 140 12.57 12.71 -3.97
CA GLY A 140 13.57 12.46 -5.00
C GLY A 140 13.12 11.49 -6.09
N ARG A 141 14.06 11.08 -6.92
CA ARG A 141 13.83 10.12 -7.99
C ARG A 141 13.22 8.82 -7.43
N LEU A 142 12.22 8.32 -8.11
CA LEU A 142 11.52 7.08 -7.76
C LEU A 142 11.13 6.33 -9.04
N ARG A 143 11.39 5.03 -9.08
CA ARG A 143 10.79 4.13 -10.05
C ARG A 143 10.23 2.91 -9.35
N ILE A 144 8.91 2.78 -9.38
CA ILE A 144 8.15 1.65 -8.86
C ILE A 144 7.42 0.94 -9.99
N GLU A 145 7.47 -0.38 -9.98
CA GLU A 145 6.83 -1.22 -10.98
C GLU A 145 5.89 -2.20 -10.30
N PHE A 146 4.69 -2.38 -10.89
CA PHE A 146 3.68 -3.32 -10.42
C PHE A 146 3.27 -4.27 -11.54
N ARG A 147 3.07 -5.54 -11.21
CA ARG A 147 2.56 -6.55 -12.14
C ARG A 147 1.69 -7.59 -11.43
N ASN A 148 1.01 -8.41 -12.22
CA ASN A 148 0.21 -9.54 -11.72
C ASN A 148 -0.82 -9.14 -10.66
N LEU A 149 -1.47 -7.97 -10.83
CA LEU A 149 -2.50 -7.50 -9.92
C LEU A 149 -3.75 -8.35 -10.10
N ARG A 150 -4.18 -8.98 -9.02
CA ARG A 150 -5.39 -9.79 -8.96
C ARG A 150 -6.16 -9.47 -7.70
N ILE A 151 -7.46 -9.19 -7.84
CA ILE A 151 -8.35 -8.93 -6.72
C ILE A 151 -9.50 -9.94 -6.72
N ARG A 152 -9.83 -10.43 -5.53
CA ARG A 152 -11.00 -11.26 -5.27
C ARG A 152 -11.82 -10.59 -4.19
N GLU A 153 -13.08 -10.29 -4.49
CA GLU A 153 -14.04 -9.88 -3.48
C GLU A 153 -14.40 -11.08 -2.60
N LEU A 154 -14.50 -10.85 -1.30
CA LEU A 154 -14.83 -11.88 -0.31
C LEU A 154 -16.30 -11.76 0.06
N GLU A 155 -16.96 -12.91 0.22
CA GLU A 155 -18.34 -13.02 0.69
C GLU A 155 -18.41 -13.02 2.23
#